data_46e87d86c436fa6f88243e7f844369ec
#
_entry.id   46e87d86c436fa6f88243e7f844369ec
#
_cell.length_a   1.000
_cell.length_b   1.000
_cell.length_c   1.000
_cell.angle_alpha   90.00
_cell.angle_beta   90.00
_cell.angle_gamma   90.00
#
_symmetry.space_group_name_H-M   'P 1'
#
loop_
_entity.id
_entity.type
_entity.pdbx_description
1 polymer ?
#
loop_
_entity_poly.entity_id
_entity_poly.type
_entity_poly.pdbx_seq_one_letter_code
_entity_poly.pdbx_strand_id
1 'polypeptide(L)' 'MEKINCNVIQDILPLYIEDAVSEDTKELVEEHLQNCEICQRVYHETKADLEMI' A
#
# COMPACT_ATOMS: atom_id res chain seq x y z
N MET A 1 10.61 -10.18 -16.00
CA MET A 1 9.56 -9.52 -15.29
C MET A 1 9.99 -9.02 -13.94
N GLU A 2 9.68 -7.81 -13.67
CA GLU A 2 10.18 -7.22 -12.44
C GLU A 2 9.12 -7.22 -11.36
N LYS A 3 9.57 -7.48 -10.17
CA LYS A 3 8.67 -7.44 -9.05
C LYS A 3 8.62 -6.05 -8.47
N ILE A 4 7.45 -5.66 -8.02
CA ILE A 4 7.32 -4.41 -7.32
C ILE A 4 8.05 -4.53 -6.00
N ASN A 5 8.92 -3.57 -5.74
CA ASN A 5 9.68 -3.53 -4.52
C ASN A 5 8.75 -3.14 -3.36
N CYS A 6 8.91 -3.81 -2.22
CA CYS A 6 8.10 -3.49 -1.05
C CYS A 6 8.26 -2.03 -0.65
N ASN A 7 9.48 -1.48 -0.82
CA ASN A 7 9.69 -0.07 -0.47
C ASN A 7 8.81 0.84 -1.31
N VAL A 8 8.66 0.52 -2.59
CA VAL A 8 7.81 1.32 -3.47
C VAL A 8 6.36 1.27 -2.98
N ILE A 9 5.90 0.07 -2.65
CA ILE A 9 4.53 -0.08 -2.16
C ILE A 9 4.34 0.70 -0.86
N GLN A 10 5.29 0.62 0.05
CA GLN A 10 5.16 1.30 1.33
C GLN A 10 5.15 2.81 1.15
N ASP A 11 5.88 3.31 0.15
CA ASP A 11 5.84 4.74 -0.14
C ASP A 11 4.48 5.17 -0.65
N ILE A 12 3.79 4.29 -1.36
CA ILE A 12 2.50 4.61 -1.94
C ILE A 12 1.36 4.42 -0.95
N LEU A 13 1.54 3.58 0.05
CA LEU A 13 0.45 3.22 0.95
C LEU A 13 -0.29 4.42 1.55
N PRO A 14 0.38 5.47 2.03
CA PRO A 14 -0.37 6.61 2.58
C PRO A 14 -1.30 7.22 1.54
N LEU A 15 -0.83 7.34 0.31
CA LEU A 15 -1.66 7.89 -0.76
C LEU A 15 -2.77 6.92 -1.14
N TYR A 16 -2.46 5.63 -1.14
CA TYR A 16 -3.45 4.61 -1.45
C TYR A 16 -4.60 4.64 -0.43
N ILE A 17 -4.26 4.78 0.84
CA ILE A 17 -5.27 4.80 1.90
C ILE A 17 -6.16 6.02 1.76
N GLU A 18 -5.60 7.14 1.32
CA GLU A 18 -6.37 8.36 1.12
C GLU A 18 -7.07 8.41 -0.23
N ASP A 19 -6.95 7.32 -1.01
CA ASP A 19 -7.59 7.24 -2.32
C ASP A 19 -7.05 8.31 -3.25
N ALA A 20 -5.77 8.59 -3.15
CA ALA A 20 -5.12 9.63 -3.94
C ALA A 20 -4.24 9.04 -5.03
N VAL A 21 -4.53 7.80 -5.45
CA VAL A 21 -3.78 7.14 -6.52
C VAL A 21 -4.75 6.76 -7.62
N SER A 22 -4.20 6.52 -8.82
CA SER A 22 -5.02 6.07 -9.94
C SER A 22 -5.51 4.65 -9.69
N GLU A 23 -6.50 4.22 -10.46
CA GLU A 23 -7.03 2.88 -10.31
C GLU A 23 -6.00 1.84 -10.66
N ASP A 24 -5.15 2.14 -11.65
CA ASP A 24 -4.09 1.20 -12.00
C ASP A 24 -3.14 1.00 -10.83
N THR A 25 -2.77 2.07 -10.17
CA THR A 25 -1.89 1.97 -9.01
C THR A 25 -2.59 1.25 -7.86
N LYS A 26 -3.88 1.51 -7.72
CA LYS A 26 -4.67 0.87 -6.67
C LYS A 26 -4.64 -0.65 -6.85
N GLU A 27 -4.85 -1.11 -8.08
CA GLU A 27 -4.82 -2.55 -8.35
C GLU A 27 -3.44 -3.13 -8.07
N LEU A 28 -2.41 -2.38 -8.44
CA LEU A 28 -1.06 -2.83 -8.24
C LEU A 28 -0.77 -3.03 -6.75
N VAL A 29 -1.17 -2.07 -5.93
CA VAL A 29 -0.97 -2.14 -4.50
C VAL A 29 -1.76 -3.31 -3.91
N GLU A 30 -3.00 -3.47 -4.32
CA GLU A 30 -3.83 -4.53 -3.78
C GLU A 30 -3.27 -5.90 -4.12
N GLU A 31 -2.78 -6.05 -5.33
CA GLU A 31 -2.18 -7.33 -5.71
C GLU A 31 -0.95 -7.62 -4.87
N HIS A 32 -0.12 -6.62 -4.66
CA HIS A 32 1.07 -6.80 -3.84
C HIS A 32 0.69 -7.16 -2.41
N LEU A 33 -0.31 -6.49 -1.86
CA LEU A 33 -0.73 -6.75 -0.48
C LEU A 33 -1.23 -8.17 -0.31
N GLN A 34 -1.85 -8.74 -1.33
CA GLN A 34 -2.33 -10.11 -1.23
C GLN A 34 -1.19 -11.11 -1.15
N ASN A 35 0.00 -10.71 -1.58
CA ASN A 35 1.13 -11.62 -1.66
C ASN A 35 2.27 -11.28 -0.73
N CYS A 36 2.11 -10.27 0.11
CA CYS A 36 3.20 -9.82 0.98
C CYS A 36 2.65 -9.45 2.35
N GLU A 37 2.93 -10.32 3.33
CA GLU A 37 2.42 -10.08 4.68
C GLU A 37 3.05 -8.85 5.32
N ILE A 38 4.30 -8.59 4.97
CA ILE A 38 4.99 -7.44 5.54
C ILE A 38 4.29 -6.15 5.12
N CYS A 39 3.94 -6.05 3.85
CA CYS A 39 3.25 -4.86 3.37
C CYS A 39 1.85 -4.77 3.93
N GLN A 40 1.20 -5.91 4.16
CA GLN A 40 -0.11 -5.89 4.82
C GLN A 40 0.00 -5.27 6.21
N ARG A 41 1.03 -5.64 6.95
CA ARG A 41 1.22 -5.08 8.28
C ARG A 41 1.49 -3.58 8.20
N VAL A 42 2.35 -3.18 7.28
CA VAL A 42 2.64 -1.76 7.12
C VAL A 42 1.38 -0.99 6.72
N TYR A 43 0.57 -1.61 5.86
CA TYR A 43 -0.69 -0.99 5.47
C TYR A 43 -1.58 -0.73 6.68
N HIS A 44 -1.74 -1.74 7.53
CA HIS A 44 -2.60 -1.57 8.71
C HIS A 44 -2.05 -0.53 9.66
N GLU A 45 -0.73 -0.50 9.84
CA GLU A 45 -0.13 0.49 10.73
C GLU A 45 -0.27 1.89 10.18
N THR A 46 -0.06 2.04 8.89
CA THR A 46 -0.18 3.34 8.26
C THR A 46 -1.62 3.83 8.31
N LYS A 47 -2.55 2.93 8.08
CA LYS A 47 -3.96 3.29 8.13
C LYS A 47 -4.35 3.75 9.53
N ALA A 48 -3.87 3.03 10.54
CA ALA A 48 -4.18 3.41 11.92
C ALA A 48 -3.62 4.78 12.24
N ASP A 49 -2.40 5.07 11.77
CA ASP A 49 -1.80 6.37 12.01
C ASP A 49 -2.62 7.48 11.37
N LEU A 50 -3.08 7.25 10.14
CA LEU A 50 -3.82 8.28 9.42
C LEU A 50 -5.21 8.49 9.99
N GLU A 51 -5.77 7.47 10.62
CA GLU A 51 -7.10 7.58 11.21
C GLU A 51 -7.07 8.07 12.65
N MET A 52 -5.88 8.16 13.22
CA MET A 52 -5.75 8.61 14.59
C MET A 52 -5.80 10.13 14.63
N ILE A 53 -6.72 10.67 15.33
CA ILE A 53 -6.90 12.11 15.44
C ILE A 53 -6.76 12.55 16.87
#